data_ee617a9950b52c460fea34b0377354d6
#
_entry.id   ee617a9950b52c460fea34b0377354d6
#
_cell.length_a   1.000
_cell.length_b   1.000
_cell.length_c   1.000
_cell.angle_alpha   90.00
_cell.angle_beta   90.00
_cell.angle_gamma   90.00
#
_symmetry.space_group_name_H-M   'P 1'
#
loop_
_entity.id
_entity.type
_entity.pdbx_description
1 polymer ?
#
loop_
_entity_poly.entity_id
_entity_poly.type
_entity_poly.pdbx_seq_one_letter_code
_entity_poly.pdbx_strand_id
1 'polypeptide(L)'
;MNYNDVSQWAADLGSGYSRIYPLGEGGMGTLYCAHKDSLDVDVVIKRVKQKFKGRMDERAEANILKTLKHKYLPRIYDVIESQSGYVYTIMDMIPGVNMQKYVETHGPVNQKLAYRWACQLCEVTAYLHSQIPPILHCDIKPSNIMITPSGDICVIDFNTSLVFSKGVLAIGATPGYAAPEQYTRPEGTHLTPDSAETVPLAETMPLRGYGDAVAYRNTAPSGSSVNASVTAAQATNAGGYGTISKRTDVYGIGATLYYAITGQQPDHSLKSVRPITSYKLKFSRSFLLIISRAMKKRQEERFCDAQEMLRALQDIHAIDGRYKKVVRSQKIVAAASIVLAIAGTATILLGTQRIGVERYAAYDALVRKGRTAAEEMHFDEAEQDLNQAIAIYDDQLEAYIEKAVLLYRQGKYQECIDAVETTQSRALKYYSKQSVANLYNIAAEADYALEDYEAAIKMYQKALEYSPEVPSYYQGAATAMIQLGNF
;
A
#
# COMPACT_ATOMS: atom_id res chain seq x y z
N MET A 1 -12.30 37.82 24.82
CA MET A 1 -13.10 36.65 25.28
C MET A 1 -13.09 36.65 26.79
N ASN A 2 -14.27 36.67 27.43
CA ASN A 2 -14.39 36.73 28.86
C ASN A 2 -14.08 35.39 29.51
N TYR A 3 -13.23 35.39 30.52
CA TYR A 3 -12.91 34.25 31.39
C TYR A 3 -14.15 33.59 32.01
N ASN A 4 -15.25 34.37 32.14
CA ASN A 4 -16.57 33.92 32.63
C ASN A 4 -17.25 32.89 31.71
N ASP A 5 -16.92 32.85 30.43
CA ASP A 5 -17.56 31.95 29.46
C ASP A 5 -17.01 30.50 29.58
N VAL A 6 -15.73 30.33 29.97
CA VAL A 6 -15.12 29.02 30.19
C VAL A 6 -15.60 28.37 31.49
N SER A 7 -15.84 29.18 32.53
CA SER A 7 -16.33 28.69 33.82
C SER A 7 -17.79 28.21 33.73
N GLN A 8 -18.62 28.88 32.93
CA GLN A 8 -20.04 28.57 32.84
C GLN A 8 -20.28 27.21 32.13
N TRP A 9 -19.53 26.92 31.06
CA TRP A 9 -19.77 25.65 30.38
C TRP A 9 -19.00 24.48 31.03
N ALA A 10 -17.89 24.70 31.76
CA ALA A 10 -17.31 23.70 32.63
C ALA A 10 -18.30 23.22 33.69
N ALA A 11 -19.14 24.13 34.19
CA ALA A 11 -20.27 23.80 35.09
C ALA A 11 -21.37 23.03 34.35
N ASP A 12 -21.64 23.36 33.07
CA ASP A 12 -22.67 22.69 32.25
C ASP A 12 -22.28 21.26 31.85
N LEU A 13 -21.00 20.96 31.64
CA LEU A 13 -20.51 19.67 31.18
C LEU A 13 -20.08 18.72 32.30
N GLY A 14 -19.91 19.21 33.54
CA GLY A 14 -19.46 18.43 34.69
C GLY A 14 -17.93 18.20 34.72
N SER A 15 -17.45 17.42 35.71
CA SER A 15 -16.02 17.27 36.07
C SER A 15 -15.21 16.30 35.20
N GLY A 16 -15.78 15.80 34.09
CA GLY A 16 -15.11 14.77 33.23
C GLY A 16 -14.22 15.32 32.13
N TYR A 17 -13.97 16.63 32.13
CA TYR A 17 -13.17 17.31 31.09
C TYR A 17 -12.13 18.24 31.71
N SER A 18 -10.89 18.11 31.25
CA SER A 18 -9.75 18.93 31.66
C SER A 18 -9.11 19.65 30.47
N ARG A 19 -8.12 20.51 30.71
CA ARG A 19 -7.30 21.21 29.68
C ARG A 19 -8.14 21.91 28.61
N ILE A 20 -9.14 22.63 29.02
CA ILE A 20 -10.15 23.22 28.17
C ILE A 20 -9.70 24.59 27.64
N TYR A 21 -9.75 24.78 26.31
CA TYR A 21 -9.43 26.06 25.68
C TYR A 21 -10.26 26.30 24.39
N PRO A 22 -10.55 27.56 24.06
CA PRO A 22 -11.33 27.87 22.86
C PRO A 22 -10.48 27.61 21.58
N LEU A 23 -11.08 26.95 20.59
CA LEU A 23 -10.53 26.76 19.26
C LEU A 23 -10.99 27.85 18.28
N GLY A 24 -12.22 28.35 18.46
CA GLY A 24 -12.76 29.40 17.61
C GLY A 24 -14.24 29.64 17.83
N GLU A 25 -14.73 30.74 17.28
CA GLU A 25 -16.14 31.09 17.29
C GLU A 25 -16.66 31.25 15.85
N GLY A 26 -17.75 30.55 15.52
CA GLY A 26 -18.42 30.62 14.22
C GLY A 26 -19.82 31.20 14.30
N GLY A 27 -20.45 31.38 13.15
CA GLY A 27 -21.83 31.92 13.04
C GLY A 27 -22.85 31.10 13.84
N MET A 28 -22.68 29.79 13.95
CA MET A 28 -23.64 28.87 14.59
C MET A 28 -23.21 28.41 15.99
N GLY A 29 -21.98 28.64 16.42
CA GLY A 29 -21.53 28.17 17.74
C GLY A 29 -20.09 28.51 18.05
N THR A 30 -19.65 28.09 19.23
CA THR A 30 -18.27 28.19 19.69
C THR A 30 -17.67 26.79 19.80
N LEU A 31 -16.43 26.65 19.36
CA LEU A 31 -15.66 25.41 19.41
C LEU A 31 -14.62 25.49 20.53
N TYR A 32 -14.51 24.44 21.32
CA TYR A 32 -13.50 24.27 22.36
C TYR A 32 -12.76 22.95 22.14
N CYS A 33 -11.49 22.93 22.47
CA CYS A 33 -10.76 21.70 22.73
C CYS A 33 -10.84 21.37 24.20
N ALA A 34 -10.97 20.12 24.54
CA ALA A 34 -10.90 19.62 25.91
C ALA A 34 -10.26 18.23 25.92
N HIS A 35 -9.68 17.86 27.05
CA HIS A 35 -9.27 16.49 27.30
C HIS A 35 -10.41 15.75 28.02
N LYS A 36 -10.87 14.63 27.50
CA LYS A 36 -11.88 13.79 28.14
C LYS A 36 -11.19 12.76 29.02
N ASP A 37 -11.18 13.00 30.34
CA ASP A 37 -10.39 12.24 31.30
C ASP A 37 -10.75 10.74 31.32
N SER A 38 -12.03 10.38 31.15
CA SER A 38 -12.49 8.99 31.18
C SER A 38 -12.04 8.14 29.98
N LEU A 39 -11.63 8.77 28.88
CA LEU A 39 -11.18 8.12 27.65
C LEU A 39 -9.71 8.37 27.34
N ASP A 40 -9.07 9.28 28.09
CA ASP A 40 -7.69 9.74 27.86
C ASP A 40 -7.46 10.22 26.42
N VAL A 41 -8.41 11.03 25.89
CA VAL A 41 -8.36 11.55 24.51
C VAL A 41 -8.74 13.03 24.48
N ASP A 42 -8.11 13.75 23.52
CA ASP A 42 -8.54 15.12 23.24
C ASP A 42 -9.78 15.12 22.35
N VAL A 43 -10.75 15.96 22.68
CA VAL A 43 -12.04 16.07 22.02
C VAL A 43 -12.32 17.51 21.60
N VAL A 44 -13.15 17.66 20.59
CA VAL A 44 -13.75 18.95 20.24
C VAL A 44 -15.14 18.99 20.83
N ILE A 45 -15.45 20.09 21.53
CA ILE A 45 -16.73 20.37 22.09
C ILE A 45 -17.32 21.56 21.35
N LYS A 46 -18.46 21.37 20.68
CA LYS A 46 -19.19 22.39 19.94
C LYS A 46 -20.39 22.82 20.69
N ARG A 47 -20.48 24.10 21.05
CA ARG A 47 -21.64 24.72 21.69
C ARG A 47 -22.50 25.44 20.63
N VAL A 48 -23.77 25.04 20.48
CA VAL A 48 -24.70 25.68 19.56
C VAL A 48 -25.34 26.91 20.22
N LYS A 49 -25.45 28.05 19.47
CA LYS A 49 -26.05 29.30 19.99
C LYS A 49 -27.57 29.16 20.20
N GLN A 50 -28.10 29.71 21.29
CA GLN A 50 -29.51 29.64 21.66
C GLN A 50 -30.52 30.18 20.62
N LYS A 51 -30.10 31.11 19.74
CA LYS A 51 -30.97 31.68 18.70
C LYS A 51 -31.44 30.67 17.64
N PHE A 52 -30.86 29.47 17.61
CA PHE A 52 -31.30 28.37 16.77
C PHE A 52 -32.24 27.40 17.50
N LYS A 53 -32.50 27.63 18.80
CA LYS A 53 -33.39 26.82 19.63
C LYS A 53 -34.84 26.84 19.08
N GLY A 54 -35.41 25.66 18.88
CA GLY A 54 -36.80 25.50 18.45
C GLY A 54 -37.05 25.47 16.94
N ARG A 55 -36.02 25.61 16.10
CA ARG A 55 -36.15 25.44 14.65
C ARG A 55 -35.90 24.01 14.14
N MET A 56 -35.34 23.16 15.00
CA MET A 56 -35.04 21.76 14.70
C MET A 56 -35.27 20.91 15.94
N ASP A 57 -35.62 19.64 15.74
CA ASP A 57 -35.62 18.65 16.81
C ASP A 57 -34.14 18.25 17.05
N GLU A 58 -33.41 19.12 17.77
CA GLU A 58 -31.98 19.03 18.02
C GLU A 58 -31.58 17.69 18.64
N ARG A 59 -32.47 17.08 19.43
CA ARG A 59 -32.24 15.76 20.05
C ARG A 59 -32.33 14.62 19.05
N ALA A 60 -33.30 14.65 18.15
CA ALA A 60 -33.46 13.59 17.14
C ALA A 60 -32.28 13.63 16.16
N GLU A 61 -31.87 14.83 15.73
CA GLU A 61 -30.72 15.03 14.86
C GLU A 61 -29.40 14.60 15.53
N ALA A 62 -29.19 15.03 16.77
CA ALA A 62 -28.02 14.63 17.55
C ALA A 62 -27.93 13.10 17.76
N ASN A 63 -29.06 12.45 18.01
CA ASN A 63 -29.12 11.00 18.16
C ASN A 63 -28.78 10.26 16.86
N ILE A 64 -29.20 10.77 15.71
CA ILE A 64 -28.86 10.23 14.41
C ILE A 64 -27.34 10.37 14.19
N LEU A 65 -26.78 11.55 14.47
CA LEU A 65 -25.33 11.78 14.28
C LEU A 65 -24.48 10.87 15.18
N LYS A 66 -24.92 10.52 16.39
CA LYS A 66 -24.25 9.54 17.27
C LYS A 66 -24.14 8.14 16.65
N THR A 67 -25.08 7.77 15.77
CA THR A 67 -25.08 6.44 15.14
C THR A 67 -24.14 6.34 13.95
N LEU A 68 -23.68 7.48 13.40
CA LEU A 68 -22.82 7.50 12.23
C LEU A 68 -21.41 6.98 12.55
N LYS A 69 -20.97 6.00 11.76
CA LYS A 69 -19.64 5.40 11.87
C LYS A 69 -19.04 5.29 10.48
N HIS A 70 -18.13 6.17 10.16
CA HIS A 70 -17.43 6.15 8.88
C HIS A 70 -16.00 6.69 9.05
N LYS A 71 -15.02 6.12 8.32
CA LYS A 71 -13.59 6.46 8.44
C LYS A 71 -13.26 7.92 8.11
N TYR A 72 -14.15 8.61 7.39
CA TYR A 72 -13.99 10.01 6.98
C TYR A 72 -14.97 10.94 7.71
N LEU A 73 -15.52 10.51 8.84
CA LEU A 73 -16.34 11.32 9.75
C LEU A 73 -15.73 11.28 11.15
N PRO A 74 -15.81 12.39 11.93
CA PRO A 74 -15.47 12.36 13.33
C PRO A 74 -16.48 11.47 14.06
N ARG A 75 -16.02 10.71 15.05
CA ARG A 75 -16.89 10.01 15.97
C ARG A 75 -17.53 11.03 16.91
N ILE A 76 -18.84 10.95 17.09
CA ILE A 76 -19.56 11.72 18.11
C ILE A 76 -19.65 10.86 19.37
N TYR A 77 -19.07 11.35 20.46
CA TYR A 77 -19.07 10.66 21.76
C TYR A 77 -20.34 10.92 22.53
N ASP A 78 -20.78 12.19 22.52
CA ASP A 78 -21.97 12.58 23.26
C ASP A 78 -22.60 13.88 22.74
N VAL A 79 -23.89 14.08 23.09
CA VAL A 79 -24.61 15.31 22.90
C VAL A 79 -25.33 15.62 24.21
N ILE A 80 -24.97 16.74 24.84
CA ILE A 80 -25.42 17.13 26.16
C ILE A 80 -26.22 18.42 26.04
N GLU A 81 -27.45 18.44 26.59
CA GLU A 81 -28.24 19.65 26.79
C GLU A 81 -28.02 20.12 28.22
N SER A 82 -27.51 21.35 28.37
CA SER A 82 -27.30 21.95 29.68
C SER A 82 -28.57 22.49 30.28
N GLN A 83 -28.56 22.69 31.58
CA GLN A 83 -29.68 23.37 32.28
C GLN A 83 -29.89 24.80 31.79
N SER A 84 -28.86 25.46 31.29
CA SER A 84 -28.90 26.77 30.65
C SER A 84 -29.51 26.75 29.24
N GLY A 85 -29.79 25.53 28.72
CA GLY A 85 -30.44 25.30 27.43
C GLY A 85 -29.48 25.40 26.23
N TYR A 86 -28.18 25.31 26.43
CA TYR A 86 -27.21 25.11 25.35
C TYR A 86 -27.09 23.62 24.99
N VAL A 87 -26.88 23.35 23.71
CA VAL A 87 -26.57 21.99 23.24
C VAL A 87 -25.09 21.91 22.94
N TYR A 88 -24.42 20.91 23.54
CA TYR A 88 -23.01 20.61 23.36
C TYR A 88 -22.85 19.29 22.60
N THR A 89 -22.11 19.30 21.52
CA THR A 89 -21.72 18.09 20.81
C THR A 89 -20.25 17.80 21.08
N ILE A 90 -19.94 16.62 21.59
CA ILE A 90 -18.59 16.14 21.91
C ILE A 90 -18.16 15.15 20.84
N MET A 91 -17.05 15.44 20.17
CA MET A 91 -16.59 14.65 19.02
C MET A 91 -15.06 14.51 18.98
N ASP A 92 -14.58 13.61 18.11
CA ASP A 92 -13.14 13.44 17.85
C ASP A 92 -12.48 14.77 17.51
N MET A 93 -11.29 14.99 18.09
CA MET A 93 -10.37 16.01 17.59
C MET A 93 -9.61 15.46 16.38
N ILE A 94 -9.93 15.97 15.20
CA ILE A 94 -9.28 15.53 13.96
C ILE A 94 -7.97 16.29 13.78
N PRO A 95 -6.81 15.60 13.82
CA PRO A 95 -5.52 16.25 13.62
C PRO A 95 -5.33 16.68 12.18
N GLY A 96 -4.62 17.80 11.97
CA GLY A 96 -4.33 18.35 10.65
C GLY A 96 -4.86 19.74 10.43
N VAL A 97 -5.06 20.12 9.18
CA VAL A 97 -5.57 21.45 8.78
C VAL A 97 -6.77 21.28 7.86
N ASN A 98 -7.66 22.28 7.78
CA ASN A 98 -8.73 22.18 6.80
C ASN A 98 -8.22 22.33 5.36
N MET A 99 -9.00 21.85 4.40
CA MET A 99 -8.62 21.85 2.98
C MET A 99 -8.38 23.26 2.45
N GLN A 100 -9.12 24.26 2.96
CA GLN A 100 -8.92 25.65 2.56
C GLN A 100 -7.50 26.11 2.90
N LYS A 101 -7.11 25.98 4.17
CA LYS A 101 -5.77 26.34 4.64
C LYS A 101 -4.68 25.50 3.97
N TYR A 102 -4.96 24.21 3.74
CA TYR A 102 -4.04 23.34 3.01
C TYR A 102 -3.72 23.89 1.61
N VAL A 103 -4.76 24.25 0.84
CA VAL A 103 -4.59 24.79 -0.52
C VAL A 103 -3.96 26.20 -0.50
N GLU A 104 -4.32 27.04 0.46
CA GLU A 104 -3.71 28.36 0.66
C GLU A 104 -2.20 28.26 0.93
N THR A 105 -1.79 27.25 1.69
CA THR A 105 -0.38 27.06 2.09
C THR A 105 0.45 26.34 1.03
N HIS A 106 -0.11 25.30 0.37
CA HIS A 106 0.62 24.41 -0.55
C HIS A 106 0.30 24.67 -2.03
N GLY A 107 -0.68 25.55 -2.31
CA GLY A 107 -1.21 25.76 -3.65
C GLY A 107 -2.16 24.66 -4.12
N PRO A 108 -2.62 24.78 -5.38
CA PRO A 108 -3.50 23.79 -6.01
C PRO A 108 -2.91 22.40 -6.02
N VAL A 109 -3.74 21.38 -5.75
CA VAL A 109 -3.31 19.99 -5.63
C VAL A 109 -3.13 19.31 -6.98
N ASN A 110 -2.28 18.28 -7.03
CA ASN A 110 -2.09 17.47 -8.23
C ASN A 110 -3.25 16.47 -8.45
N GLN A 111 -3.30 15.86 -9.65
CA GLN A 111 -4.37 14.93 -10.02
C GLN A 111 -4.48 13.74 -9.07
N LYS A 112 -3.38 13.17 -8.59
CA LYS A 112 -3.40 12.00 -7.71
C LYS A 112 -4.11 12.30 -6.39
N LEU A 113 -3.77 13.46 -5.80
CA LEU A 113 -4.36 13.89 -4.53
C LEU A 113 -5.82 14.32 -4.71
N ALA A 114 -6.11 15.10 -5.76
CA ALA A 114 -7.47 15.50 -6.11
C ALA A 114 -8.40 14.30 -6.34
N TYR A 115 -7.92 13.28 -7.06
CA TYR A 115 -8.67 12.05 -7.29
C TYR A 115 -8.92 11.28 -5.98
N ARG A 116 -7.91 11.15 -5.11
CA ARG A 116 -8.05 10.53 -3.79
C ARG A 116 -9.13 11.21 -2.98
N TRP A 117 -9.06 12.55 -2.86
CA TRP A 117 -10.06 13.33 -2.12
C TRP A 117 -11.45 13.26 -2.75
N ALA A 118 -11.54 13.26 -4.08
CA ALA A 118 -12.83 13.11 -4.78
C ALA A 118 -13.50 11.78 -4.44
N CYS A 119 -12.76 10.67 -4.48
CA CYS A 119 -13.29 9.36 -4.11
C CYS A 119 -13.73 9.32 -2.64
N GLN A 120 -12.91 9.86 -1.73
CA GLN A 120 -13.21 9.87 -0.30
C GLN A 120 -14.45 10.74 0.03
N LEU A 121 -14.57 11.93 -0.59
CA LEU A 121 -15.75 12.79 -0.46
C LEU A 121 -17.00 12.09 -0.97
N CYS A 122 -16.94 11.48 -2.14
CA CYS A 122 -18.07 10.71 -2.68
C CYS A 122 -18.43 9.52 -1.78
N GLU A 123 -17.45 8.80 -1.23
CA GLU A 123 -17.67 7.65 -0.35
C GLU A 123 -18.40 8.05 0.93
N VAL A 124 -17.92 9.07 1.63
CA VAL A 124 -18.57 9.53 2.86
C VAL A 124 -19.94 10.13 2.61
N THR A 125 -20.11 10.88 1.52
CA THR A 125 -21.41 11.48 1.18
C THR A 125 -22.40 10.40 0.74
N ALA A 126 -21.98 9.38 -0.01
CA ALA A 126 -22.82 8.23 -0.36
C ALA A 126 -23.27 7.46 0.90
N TYR A 127 -22.36 7.30 1.89
CA TYR A 127 -22.71 6.73 3.18
C TYR A 127 -23.80 7.54 3.90
N LEU A 128 -23.70 8.87 3.93
CA LEU A 128 -24.74 9.73 4.50
C LEU A 128 -26.07 9.59 3.73
N HIS A 129 -26.01 9.57 2.40
CA HIS A 129 -27.20 9.40 1.55
C HIS A 129 -27.86 8.02 1.68
N SER A 130 -27.13 7.01 2.18
CA SER A 130 -27.65 5.65 2.38
C SER A 130 -28.34 5.45 3.73
N GLN A 131 -28.25 6.42 4.64
CA GLN A 131 -28.92 6.33 5.93
C GLN A 131 -30.45 6.33 5.77
N ILE A 132 -31.16 5.85 6.78
CA ILE A 132 -32.62 5.81 6.81
C ILE A 132 -33.10 6.56 8.04
N PRO A 133 -33.67 7.76 7.87
CA PRO A 133 -33.83 8.54 6.62
C PRO A 133 -32.49 9.08 6.08
N PRO A 134 -32.38 9.37 4.75
CA PRO A 134 -31.17 9.90 4.16
C PRO A 134 -30.73 11.23 4.79
N ILE A 135 -29.43 11.39 4.98
CA ILE A 135 -28.82 12.61 5.52
C ILE A 135 -28.17 13.39 4.39
N LEU A 136 -28.56 14.64 4.23
CA LEU A 136 -27.95 15.59 3.29
C LEU A 136 -27.03 16.52 4.07
N HIS A 137 -25.80 16.71 3.63
CA HIS A 137 -24.84 17.58 4.34
C HIS A 137 -25.12 19.07 4.11
N CYS A 138 -25.42 19.45 2.87
CA CYS A 138 -25.79 20.79 2.40
C CYS A 138 -24.74 21.90 2.57
N ASP A 139 -23.58 21.65 3.18
CA ASP A 139 -22.50 22.63 3.35
C ASP A 139 -21.11 22.00 3.13
N ILE A 140 -20.99 21.19 2.07
CA ILE A 140 -19.69 20.61 1.67
C ILE A 140 -18.84 21.73 1.07
N LYS A 141 -17.77 22.11 1.78
CA LYS A 141 -16.84 23.17 1.38
C LYS A 141 -15.44 22.94 1.97
N PRO A 142 -14.37 23.57 1.45
CA PRO A 142 -13.00 23.32 1.90
C PRO A 142 -12.77 23.56 3.39
N SER A 143 -13.46 24.54 4.00
CA SER A 143 -13.32 24.83 5.43
C SER A 143 -13.93 23.74 6.33
N ASN A 144 -14.88 22.94 5.81
CA ASN A 144 -15.54 21.85 6.55
C ASN A 144 -14.91 20.47 6.28
N ILE A 145 -13.72 20.44 5.66
CA ILE A 145 -12.99 19.20 5.35
C ILE A 145 -11.60 19.30 5.94
N MET A 146 -11.30 18.48 6.94
CA MET A 146 -9.96 18.35 7.50
C MET A 146 -9.08 17.46 6.62
N ILE A 147 -7.83 17.83 6.45
CA ILE A 147 -6.78 17.00 5.84
C ILE A 147 -5.90 16.47 6.96
N THR A 148 -5.96 15.17 7.16
CA THR A 148 -5.20 14.48 8.22
C THR A 148 -3.70 14.37 7.86
N PRO A 149 -2.81 14.07 8.81
CA PRO A 149 -1.39 13.83 8.52
C PRO A 149 -1.14 12.68 7.51
N SER A 150 -2.06 11.71 7.38
CA SER A 150 -2.00 10.66 6.34
C SER A 150 -2.40 11.16 4.95
N GLY A 151 -2.86 12.41 4.83
CA GLY A 151 -3.37 13.01 3.61
C GLY A 151 -4.79 12.55 3.24
N ASP A 152 -5.51 11.90 4.16
CA ASP A 152 -6.93 11.57 4.01
C ASP A 152 -7.80 12.73 4.42
N ILE A 153 -9.03 12.76 3.91
CA ILE A 153 -10.02 13.76 4.34
C ILE A 153 -10.79 13.28 5.57
N CYS A 154 -11.32 14.24 6.33
CA CYS A 154 -12.38 14.00 7.29
C CYS A 154 -13.39 15.15 7.17
N VAL A 155 -14.66 14.81 6.88
CA VAL A 155 -15.73 15.80 6.76
C VAL A 155 -16.24 16.14 8.15
N ILE A 156 -16.17 17.42 8.49
CA ILE A 156 -16.61 17.95 9.78
C ILE A 156 -17.79 18.91 9.58
N ASP A 157 -18.46 19.24 10.65
CA ASP A 157 -19.50 20.25 10.70
C ASP A 157 -20.83 19.91 9.99
N PHE A 158 -21.72 19.26 10.74
CA PHE A 158 -23.06 18.83 10.30
C PHE A 158 -24.17 19.85 10.60
N ASN A 159 -23.87 21.12 10.84
CA ASN A 159 -24.84 22.11 11.32
C ASN A 159 -25.98 22.41 10.37
N THR A 160 -25.78 22.20 9.08
CA THR A 160 -26.79 22.43 8.03
C THR A 160 -27.34 21.12 7.49
N SER A 161 -26.90 19.98 8.07
CA SER A 161 -27.36 18.67 7.65
C SER A 161 -28.86 18.50 7.85
N LEU A 162 -29.56 18.05 6.83
CA LEU A 162 -30.97 17.84 6.81
C LEU A 162 -31.32 16.37 6.79
N VAL A 163 -32.18 15.95 7.71
CA VAL A 163 -32.83 14.65 7.61
C VAL A 163 -34.01 14.81 6.64
N PHE A 164 -33.96 14.10 5.51
CA PHE A 164 -34.87 14.30 4.36
C PHE A 164 -36.37 14.11 4.67
N SER A 165 -36.76 13.68 5.88
CA SER A 165 -38.16 13.40 6.23
C SER A 165 -39.03 14.63 6.54
N LYS A 166 -38.43 15.83 6.68
CA LYS A 166 -39.20 17.00 7.22
C LYS A 166 -39.35 18.20 6.29
N GLY A 167 -38.91 18.13 5.02
CA GLY A 167 -39.12 19.22 4.05
C GLY A 167 -38.53 20.59 4.47
N VAL A 168 -37.48 20.60 5.26
CA VAL A 168 -36.90 21.82 5.85
C VAL A 168 -36.01 22.52 4.82
N LEU A 169 -36.13 23.83 4.74
CA LEU A 169 -35.27 24.72 3.94
C LEU A 169 -33.86 24.75 4.52
N ALA A 170 -32.85 24.67 3.62
CA ALA A 170 -31.45 24.82 4.02
C ALA A 170 -31.22 26.16 4.72
N ILE A 171 -30.67 26.11 5.92
CA ILE A 171 -30.31 27.29 6.69
C ILE A 171 -28.87 27.64 6.36
N GLY A 172 -28.70 28.63 5.47
CA GLY A 172 -27.40 29.18 5.12
C GLY A 172 -26.83 28.62 3.83
N ALA A 173 -26.54 29.50 2.88
CA ALA A 173 -25.83 29.22 1.68
C ALA A 173 -24.42 29.84 1.82
N THR A 174 -23.37 29.02 1.67
CA THR A 174 -21.99 29.54 1.64
C THR A 174 -21.69 30.01 0.20
N PRO A 175 -21.45 31.32 -0.03
CA PRO A 175 -21.15 31.84 -1.37
C PRO A 175 -20.04 31.04 -2.04
N GLY A 176 -20.22 30.73 -3.31
CA GLY A 176 -19.26 29.98 -4.11
C GLY A 176 -19.36 28.43 -4.01
N TYR A 177 -19.80 27.88 -2.90
CA TYR A 177 -19.90 26.43 -2.71
C TYR A 177 -21.32 25.88 -2.66
N ALA A 178 -22.27 26.72 -2.24
CA ALA A 178 -23.68 26.34 -2.18
C ALA A 178 -24.26 26.14 -3.59
N ALA A 179 -25.08 25.11 -3.75
CA ALA A 179 -25.75 24.83 -5.00
C ALA A 179 -26.82 25.90 -5.34
N PRO A 180 -27.11 26.14 -6.62
CA PRO A 180 -28.08 27.17 -7.03
C PRO A 180 -29.45 27.07 -6.34
N GLU A 181 -29.94 25.87 -6.07
CA GLU A 181 -31.21 25.63 -5.38
C GLU A 181 -31.21 26.06 -3.91
N GLN A 182 -30.07 26.24 -3.29
CA GLN A 182 -29.95 26.70 -1.91
C GLN A 182 -30.19 28.22 -1.75
N TYR A 183 -30.13 28.97 -2.85
CA TYR A 183 -30.39 30.42 -2.89
C TYR A 183 -31.85 30.79 -3.19
N THR A 184 -32.70 29.82 -3.58
CA THR A 184 -34.11 30.07 -3.90
C THR A 184 -34.99 29.88 -2.68
N ARG A 185 -35.86 30.89 -2.38
CA ARG A 185 -36.91 30.76 -1.39
C ARG A 185 -38.20 30.27 -2.06
N PRO A 186 -39.11 29.53 -1.33
CA PRO A 186 -40.38 29.08 -1.88
C PRO A 186 -41.32 30.18 -2.35
N GLU A 187 -41.13 31.42 -1.94
CA GLU A 187 -42.03 32.57 -2.19
C GLU A 187 -41.50 33.55 -3.26
N GLY A 188 -40.66 33.13 -4.19
CA GLY A 188 -40.30 33.96 -5.36
C GLY A 188 -39.41 35.16 -5.10
N THR A 189 -38.90 35.35 -3.88
CA THR A 189 -37.88 36.37 -3.60
C THR A 189 -36.48 35.84 -3.90
N HIS A 190 -35.95 36.24 -5.03
CA HIS A 190 -34.55 35.99 -5.34
C HIS A 190 -33.63 36.83 -4.44
N LEU A 191 -32.77 36.18 -3.66
CA LEU A 191 -31.57 36.85 -3.15
C LEU A 191 -30.61 36.95 -4.30
N THR A 192 -30.38 38.13 -4.83
CA THR A 192 -29.28 38.37 -5.74
C THR A 192 -27.96 38.28 -4.95
N PRO A 193 -26.84 37.80 -5.53
CA PRO A 193 -25.54 37.85 -4.87
C PRO A 193 -25.11 39.25 -4.42
N ASP A 194 -25.64 40.30 -5.03
CA ASP A 194 -25.38 41.71 -4.70
C ASP A 194 -26.07 42.21 -3.43
N SER A 195 -27.03 41.48 -2.87
CA SER A 195 -27.71 41.84 -1.60
C SER A 195 -27.09 41.21 -0.34
N ALA A 196 -26.01 40.42 -0.51
CA ALA A 196 -25.20 39.97 0.61
C ALA A 196 -24.17 41.07 0.92
N GLU A 197 -24.44 41.93 1.88
CA GLU A 197 -23.44 42.86 2.42
C GLU A 197 -22.17 42.06 2.77
N THR A 198 -21.07 42.37 2.04
CA THR A 198 -19.73 41.89 2.37
C THR A 198 -19.28 42.52 3.66
N VAL A 199 -19.38 41.78 4.75
CA VAL A 199 -18.74 42.18 6.01
C VAL A 199 -17.22 41.90 5.86
N PRO A 200 -16.34 42.87 6.14
CA PRO A 200 -14.90 42.71 5.98
C PRO A 200 -14.38 41.55 6.85
N LEU A 201 -13.49 40.75 6.29
CA LEU A 201 -12.70 39.75 7.02
C LEU A 201 -11.90 40.45 8.10
N ALA A 202 -12.29 40.25 9.37
CA ALA A 202 -11.47 40.70 10.49
C ALA A 202 -10.30 39.74 10.70
N GLU A 203 -9.13 40.32 10.93
CA GLU A 203 -7.85 39.67 11.11
C GLU A 203 -7.89 38.48 12.08
N THR A 204 -7.36 37.36 11.62
CA THR A 204 -7.16 36.15 12.42
C THR A 204 -5.94 36.32 13.32
N MET A 205 -6.12 36.26 14.63
CA MET A 205 -5.01 36.16 15.57
C MET A 205 -4.38 34.74 15.50
N PRO A 206 -3.04 34.63 15.47
CA PRO A 206 -2.38 33.33 15.49
C PRO A 206 -2.42 32.70 16.87
N LEU A 207 -2.93 31.48 16.98
CA LEU A 207 -2.84 30.66 18.17
C LEU A 207 -1.44 30.04 18.27
N ARG A 208 -0.74 30.28 19.36
CA ARG A 208 0.55 29.66 19.67
C ARG A 208 0.37 28.22 20.17
N GLY A 209 0.99 27.30 19.44
CA GLY A 209 1.30 25.94 19.93
C GLY A 209 0.20 24.91 19.73
N TYR A 210 0.48 23.94 18.94
CA TYR A 210 -0.28 22.82 18.37
C TYR A 210 -1.08 23.20 17.11
N GLY A 211 -0.66 22.64 15.99
CA GLY A 211 -1.20 22.73 14.62
C GLY A 211 -2.47 23.58 14.48
N ASP A 212 -2.29 24.74 13.94
CA ASP A 212 -3.28 25.76 13.57
C ASP A 212 -4.73 25.29 13.46
N ALA A 213 -5.52 25.40 14.53
CA ALA A 213 -6.96 25.30 14.48
C ALA A 213 -7.55 26.59 13.87
N VAL A 214 -8.27 26.46 12.78
CA VAL A 214 -8.81 27.57 12.04
C VAL A 214 -10.12 28.08 12.68
N ALA A 215 -10.18 29.39 12.92
CA ALA A 215 -11.40 30.05 13.37
C ALA A 215 -12.46 30.09 12.25
N TYR A 216 -13.67 29.58 12.54
CA TYR A 216 -14.83 29.69 11.67
C TYR A 216 -15.54 31.01 11.90
N ARG A 217 -15.67 31.82 10.88
CA ARG A 217 -16.63 32.93 10.84
C ARG A 217 -17.68 32.67 9.77
N ASN A 218 -18.90 32.36 10.19
CA ASN A 218 -20.08 32.51 9.36
C ASN A 218 -20.89 33.68 9.93
N THR A 219 -20.95 34.78 9.21
CA THR A 219 -21.85 35.90 9.49
C THR A 219 -23.17 35.71 8.78
N ALA A 220 -24.25 35.50 9.54
CA ALA A 220 -25.59 35.60 9.01
C ALA A 220 -26.18 36.97 9.38
N PRO A 221 -26.93 37.64 8.48
CA PRO A 221 -27.52 38.92 8.76
C PRO A 221 -28.70 38.79 9.77
N SER A 222 -28.71 39.67 10.76
CA SER A 222 -29.81 39.86 11.68
C SER A 222 -30.95 40.61 10.99
N GLY A 223 -32.12 40.01 10.91
CA GLY A 223 -33.30 40.72 10.39
C GLY A 223 -34.59 39.91 10.49
N SER A 224 -35.44 40.38 11.41
CA SER A 224 -36.91 40.25 11.51
C SER A 224 -37.55 38.86 11.59
N SER A 225 -38.22 38.68 12.72
CA SER A 225 -39.19 37.64 13.03
C SER A 225 -40.39 37.63 12.08
N VAL A 226 -40.69 36.50 11.45
CA VAL A 226 -42.01 36.18 10.91
C VAL A 226 -42.35 34.74 11.24
N ASN A 227 -43.42 34.57 12.04
CA ASN A 227 -44.11 33.30 12.28
C ASN A 227 -44.77 32.84 10.97
N ALA A 228 -44.45 31.63 10.54
CA ALA A 228 -45.27 30.94 9.53
C ALA A 228 -45.21 29.43 9.75
N SER A 229 -46.33 28.88 10.16
CA SER A 229 -46.67 27.46 10.02
C SER A 229 -46.85 27.17 8.53
N VAL A 230 -45.99 26.32 7.95
CA VAL A 230 -46.10 25.93 6.52
C VAL A 230 -46.38 24.45 6.44
N THR A 231 -47.59 24.11 6.03
CA THR A 231 -48.05 22.83 5.51
C THR A 231 -47.29 22.51 4.22
N ALA A 232 -46.92 21.24 4.07
CA ALA A 232 -46.25 20.73 2.86
C ALA A 232 -47.11 20.97 1.61
N ALA A 233 -46.85 22.05 0.90
CA ALA A 233 -47.44 22.32 -0.41
C ALA A 233 -46.41 22.00 -1.51
N GLN A 234 -46.87 21.23 -2.49
CA GLN A 234 -46.20 20.94 -3.74
C GLN A 234 -45.69 22.22 -4.42
N ALA A 235 -44.39 22.47 -4.42
CA ALA A 235 -43.78 23.55 -5.16
C ALA A 235 -43.83 23.23 -6.68
N THR A 236 -44.82 23.78 -7.35
CA THR A 236 -44.91 23.74 -8.82
C THR A 236 -43.95 24.75 -9.42
N ASN A 237 -43.22 24.30 -10.44
CA ASN A 237 -42.23 24.97 -11.23
C ASN A 237 -42.65 26.38 -11.74
N ALA A 238 -41.92 27.41 -11.29
CA ALA A 238 -41.76 28.63 -12.05
C ALA A 238 -40.31 29.13 -11.85
N GLY A 239 -39.40 28.73 -12.73
CA GLY A 239 -38.05 29.30 -12.85
C GLY A 239 -37.00 28.93 -11.80
N GLY A 240 -37.31 28.05 -10.84
CA GLY A 240 -36.39 27.64 -9.78
C GLY A 240 -35.42 26.51 -10.21
N TYR A 241 -34.25 26.47 -9.57
CA TYR A 241 -33.24 25.43 -9.79
C TYR A 241 -33.54 24.07 -9.11
N GLY A 242 -34.78 23.85 -8.67
CA GLY A 242 -35.21 22.63 -7.98
C GLY A 242 -35.22 22.74 -6.45
N THR A 243 -35.49 21.62 -5.78
CA THR A 243 -35.50 21.48 -4.32
C THR A 243 -34.21 20.87 -3.84
N ILE A 244 -33.87 21.08 -2.54
CA ILE A 244 -32.71 20.45 -1.92
C ILE A 244 -32.82 18.92 -2.01
N SER A 245 -31.79 18.28 -2.45
CA SER A 245 -31.73 16.82 -2.72
C SER A 245 -30.30 16.29 -2.59
N LYS A 246 -30.09 14.98 -2.77
CA LYS A 246 -28.75 14.37 -2.85
C LYS A 246 -27.84 15.04 -3.90
N ARG A 247 -28.44 15.65 -4.92
CA ARG A 247 -27.73 16.38 -5.99
C ARG A 247 -27.16 17.71 -5.51
N THR A 248 -27.66 18.25 -4.40
CA THR A 248 -27.12 19.44 -3.74
C THR A 248 -25.72 19.16 -3.17
N ASP A 249 -25.54 18.02 -2.49
CA ASP A 249 -24.23 17.61 -1.99
C ASP A 249 -23.25 17.26 -3.14
N VAL A 250 -23.73 16.69 -4.23
CA VAL A 250 -22.93 16.46 -5.45
C VAL A 250 -22.34 17.78 -5.96
N TYR A 251 -23.13 18.86 -5.97
CA TYR A 251 -22.65 20.17 -6.36
C TYR A 251 -21.56 20.68 -5.39
N GLY A 252 -21.77 20.57 -4.09
CA GLY A 252 -20.80 20.95 -3.05
C GLY A 252 -19.45 20.20 -3.19
N ILE A 253 -19.52 18.90 -3.49
CA ILE A 253 -18.30 18.10 -3.80
C ILE A 253 -17.60 18.69 -5.03
N GLY A 254 -18.34 18.95 -6.12
CA GLY A 254 -17.79 19.54 -7.33
C GLY A 254 -17.12 20.89 -7.08
N ALA A 255 -17.79 21.80 -6.37
CA ALA A 255 -17.29 23.12 -6.02
C ALA A 255 -16.04 23.08 -5.12
N THR A 256 -16.02 22.15 -4.17
CA THR A 256 -14.86 21.90 -3.31
C THR A 256 -13.66 21.41 -4.09
N LEU A 257 -13.85 20.46 -5.00
CA LEU A 257 -12.79 19.94 -5.88
C LEU A 257 -12.32 21.01 -6.89
N TYR A 258 -13.23 21.84 -7.39
CA TYR A 258 -12.87 22.96 -8.24
C TYR A 258 -11.87 23.88 -7.51
N TYR A 259 -12.16 24.26 -6.25
CA TYR A 259 -11.25 25.03 -5.43
C TYR A 259 -9.91 24.32 -5.21
N ALA A 260 -9.95 23.06 -4.80
CA ALA A 260 -8.74 22.28 -4.52
C ALA A 260 -7.77 22.22 -5.72
N ILE A 261 -8.32 22.19 -6.95
CA ILE A 261 -7.56 22.03 -8.19
C ILE A 261 -7.11 23.38 -8.77
N THR A 262 -7.94 24.43 -8.62
CA THR A 262 -7.66 25.73 -9.22
C THR A 262 -7.05 26.74 -8.25
N GLY A 263 -7.21 26.52 -6.94
CA GLY A 263 -6.91 27.52 -5.90
C GLY A 263 -7.89 28.68 -5.87
N GLN A 264 -8.94 28.64 -6.69
CA GLN A 264 -9.90 29.74 -6.84
C GLN A 264 -11.30 29.28 -6.40
N GLN A 265 -11.94 30.12 -5.59
CA GLN A 265 -13.33 29.90 -5.23
C GLN A 265 -14.22 30.02 -6.48
N PRO A 266 -15.24 29.13 -6.66
CA PRO A 266 -16.21 29.31 -7.73
C PRO A 266 -16.95 30.63 -7.57
N ASP A 267 -16.85 31.50 -8.57
CA ASP A 267 -17.49 32.83 -8.55
C ASP A 267 -18.88 32.75 -9.17
N HIS A 268 -19.90 33.04 -8.37
CA HIS A 268 -21.31 33.10 -8.80
C HIS A 268 -21.78 34.50 -9.15
N SER A 269 -20.98 35.54 -8.91
CA SER A 269 -21.26 36.92 -9.33
C SER A 269 -21.23 37.07 -10.87
N LEU A 270 -20.46 36.20 -11.52
CA LEU A 270 -20.49 36.02 -12.96
C LEU A 270 -21.70 35.18 -13.34
N LYS A 271 -22.40 35.50 -14.44
CA LYS A 271 -23.55 34.75 -14.98
C LYS A 271 -23.32 33.22 -15.07
N SER A 272 -22.07 32.76 -14.98
CA SER A 272 -21.68 31.35 -14.89
C SER A 272 -20.29 31.23 -14.25
N VAL A 273 -20.11 30.20 -13.42
CA VAL A 273 -18.78 29.79 -12.92
C VAL A 273 -17.86 29.51 -14.10
N ARG A 274 -16.64 30.03 -14.05
CA ARG A 274 -15.63 29.76 -15.10
C ARG A 274 -15.44 28.23 -15.26
N PRO A 275 -15.61 27.68 -16.47
CA PRO A 275 -15.51 26.22 -16.67
C PRO A 275 -14.11 25.72 -16.28
N ILE A 276 -14.05 24.66 -15.46
CA ILE A 276 -12.78 24.06 -15.03
C ILE A 276 -11.91 23.61 -16.21
N THR A 277 -12.52 23.25 -17.33
CA THR A 277 -11.85 22.84 -18.56
C THR A 277 -11.17 24.00 -19.30
N SER A 278 -11.48 25.25 -18.94
CA SER A 278 -10.83 26.44 -19.52
C SER A 278 -9.45 26.73 -18.90
N TYR A 279 -9.13 26.12 -17.79
CA TYR A 279 -7.81 26.24 -17.16
C TYR A 279 -6.81 25.29 -17.82
N LYS A 280 -5.58 25.71 -18.02
CA LYS A 280 -4.48 24.87 -18.53
C LYS A 280 -3.95 23.92 -17.44
N LEU A 281 -4.80 23.01 -16.97
CA LEU A 281 -4.48 22.08 -15.88
C LEU A 281 -3.85 20.79 -16.42
N LYS A 282 -2.89 20.22 -15.68
CA LYS A 282 -2.29 18.92 -15.99
C LYS A 282 -3.14 17.76 -15.44
N PHE A 283 -4.43 17.76 -15.81
CA PHE A 283 -5.41 16.77 -15.35
C PHE A 283 -6.00 16.01 -16.54
N SER A 284 -6.46 14.78 -16.31
CA SER A 284 -7.19 14.03 -17.33
C SER A 284 -8.49 14.74 -17.67
N ARG A 285 -8.85 14.74 -18.96
CA ARG A 285 -10.09 15.38 -19.41
C ARG A 285 -11.31 14.77 -18.77
N SER A 286 -11.31 13.45 -18.59
CA SER A 286 -12.42 12.73 -17.97
C SER A 286 -12.65 13.16 -16.51
N PHE A 287 -11.57 13.38 -15.74
CA PHE A 287 -11.69 13.88 -14.37
C PHE A 287 -12.28 15.29 -14.31
N LEU A 288 -11.80 16.19 -15.17
CA LEU A 288 -12.34 17.56 -15.26
C LEU A 288 -13.81 17.58 -15.69
N LEU A 289 -14.22 16.68 -16.58
CA LEU A 289 -15.62 16.56 -17.03
C LEU A 289 -16.53 16.07 -15.90
N ILE A 290 -16.07 15.16 -15.04
CA ILE A 290 -16.83 14.73 -13.84
C ILE A 290 -17.09 15.91 -12.92
N ILE A 291 -16.06 16.70 -12.61
CA ILE A 291 -16.23 17.89 -11.76
C ILE A 291 -17.16 18.89 -12.45
N SER A 292 -16.99 19.13 -13.74
CA SER A 292 -17.88 20.01 -14.53
C SER A 292 -19.33 19.54 -14.53
N ARG A 293 -19.60 18.21 -14.61
CA ARG A 293 -20.94 17.62 -14.51
C ARG A 293 -21.53 17.83 -13.12
N ALA A 294 -20.75 17.61 -12.06
CA ALA A 294 -21.20 17.81 -10.69
C ALA A 294 -21.66 19.25 -10.44
N MET A 295 -21.02 20.25 -11.07
CA MET A 295 -21.29 21.69 -10.93
C MET A 295 -22.30 22.25 -11.94
N LYS A 296 -23.09 21.42 -12.61
CA LYS A 296 -24.15 21.91 -13.49
C LYS A 296 -25.21 22.69 -12.72
N LYS A 297 -25.73 23.76 -13.32
CA LYS A 297 -26.77 24.61 -12.70
C LYS A 297 -28.06 23.82 -12.46
N ARG A 298 -28.50 23.06 -13.48
CA ARG A 298 -29.70 22.21 -13.38
C ARG A 298 -29.34 20.91 -12.68
N GLN A 299 -30.13 20.54 -11.68
CA GLN A 299 -29.91 19.31 -10.90
C GLN A 299 -29.94 18.05 -11.76
N GLU A 300 -30.83 18.01 -12.75
CA GLU A 300 -31.03 16.85 -13.63
C GLU A 300 -29.79 16.52 -14.47
N GLU A 301 -28.94 17.53 -14.74
CA GLU A 301 -27.72 17.37 -15.50
C GLU A 301 -26.54 16.83 -14.63
N ARG A 302 -26.68 16.86 -13.29
CA ARG A 302 -25.68 16.36 -12.35
C ARG A 302 -25.75 14.83 -12.23
N PHE A 303 -24.89 14.25 -11.42
CA PHE A 303 -25.06 12.89 -10.92
C PHE A 303 -26.27 12.84 -9.96
N CYS A 304 -27.00 11.73 -9.96
CA CYS A 304 -28.21 11.60 -9.13
C CYS A 304 -27.89 11.59 -7.61
N ASP A 305 -26.71 11.08 -7.26
CA ASP A 305 -26.18 11.05 -5.90
C ASP A 305 -24.63 10.92 -5.91
N ALA A 306 -24.04 10.93 -4.72
CA ALA A 306 -22.59 10.76 -4.57
C ALA A 306 -22.11 9.37 -4.99
N GLN A 307 -22.95 8.34 -4.93
CA GLN A 307 -22.60 6.99 -5.34
C GLN A 307 -22.43 6.86 -6.87
N GLU A 308 -23.30 7.54 -7.65
CA GLU A 308 -23.14 7.61 -9.11
C GLU A 308 -21.86 8.36 -9.48
N MET A 309 -21.57 9.48 -8.79
CA MET A 309 -20.32 10.22 -9.00
C MET A 309 -19.09 9.39 -8.66
N LEU A 310 -19.13 8.60 -7.56
CA LEU A 310 -18.05 7.68 -7.16
C LEU A 310 -17.78 6.62 -8.24
N ARG A 311 -18.84 6.01 -8.78
CA ARG A 311 -18.69 5.03 -9.89
C ARG A 311 -18.03 5.68 -11.10
N ALA A 312 -18.48 6.87 -11.49
CA ALA A 312 -17.88 7.60 -12.61
C ALA A 312 -16.38 7.92 -12.38
N LEU A 313 -15.98 8.23 -11.15
CA LEU A 313 -14.58 8.41 -10.77
C LEU A 313 -13.80 7.09 -10.89
N GLN A 314 -14.33 5.98 -10.40
CA GLN A 314 -13.70 4.66 -10.48
C GLN A 314 -13.54 4.19 -11.93
N ASP A 315 -14.50 4.50 -12.80
CA ASP A 315 -14.48 4.14 -14.21
C ASP A 315 -13.55 5.01 -15.07
N ILE A 316 -13.03 6.12 -14.55
CA ILE A 316 -12.07 6.98 -15.28
C ILE A 316 -10.91 6.18 -15.87
N HIS A 317 -10.36 5.24 -15.09
CA HIS A 317 -9.23 4.42 -15.51
C HIS A 317 -9.58 3.46 -16.66
N ALA A 318 -10.85 3.06 -16.76
CA ALA A 318 -11.33 2.21 -17.86
C ALA A 318 -11.51 3.02 -19.17
N ILE A 319 -11.84 4.31 -19.06
CA ILE A 319 -12.20 5.18 -20.18
C ILE A 319 -10.99 5.96 -20.71
N ASP A 320 -10.05 6.31 -19.84
CA ASP A 320 -8.89 7.15 -20.21
C ASP A 320 -7.89 6.37 -21.08
N GLY A 321 -7.81 6.73 -22.38
CA GLY A 321 -6.89 6.13 -23.34
C GLY A 321 -5.39 6.27 -22.94
N ARG A 322 -5.02 7.28 -22.15
CA ARG A 322 -3.66 7.44 -21.64
C ARG A 322 -3.35 6.39 -20.57
N TYR A 323 -4.29 6.10 -19.67
CA TYR A 323 -4.14 5.04 -18.67
C TYR A 323 -4.01 3.66 -19.34
N LYS A 324 -4.86 3.34 -20.31
CA LYS A 324 -4.76 2.09 -21.12
C LYS A 324 -3.39 1.97 -21.78
N LYS A 325 -2.85 3.09 -22.31
CA LYS A 325 -1.52 3.12 -22.94
C LYS A 325 -0.40 2.88 -21.92
N VAL A 326 -0.47 3.51 -20.74
CA VAL A 326 0.50 3.32 -19.65
C VAL A 326 0.46 1.89 -19.11
N VAL A 327 -0.73 1.35 -18.83
CA VAL A 327 -0.88 -0.04 -18.36
C VAL A 327 -0.38 -1.04 -19.40
N ARG A 328 -0.66 -0.78 -20.70
CA ARG A 328 -0.15 -1.62 -21.79
C ARG A 328 1.38 -1.59 -21.87
N SER A 329 2.00 -0.41 -21.74
CA SER A 329 3.47 -0.28 -21.71
C SER A 329 4.08 -0.99 -20.51
N GLN A 330 3.49 -0.88 -19.32
CA GLN A 330 3.96 -1.58 -18.13
C GLN A 330 3.88 -3.11 -18.29
N LYS A 331 2.81 -3.64 -18.88
CA LYS A 331 2.67 -5.08 -19.18
C LYS A 331 3.73 -5.54 -20.19
N ILE A 332 4.04 -4.73 -21.20
CA ILE A 332 5.10 -5.04 -22.19
C ILE A 332 6.47 -5.07 -21.50
N VAL A 333 6.79 -4.08 -20.66
CA VAL A 333 8.06 -4.04 -19.92
C VAL A 333 8.17 -5.23 -18.97
N ALA A 334 7.13 -5.57 -18.23
CA ALA A 334 7.11 -6.74 -17.35
C ALA A 334 7.31 -8.06 -18.13
N ALA A 335 6.64 -8.22 -19.27
CA ALA A 335 6.82 -9.39 -20.14
C ALA A 335 8.25 -9.48 -20.69
N ALA A 336 8.83 -8.36 -21.15
CA ALA A 336 10.22 -8.30 -21.62
C ALA A 336 11.22 -8.66 -20.50
N SER A 337 10.99 -8.18 -19.28
CA SER A 337 11.83 -8.52 -18.12
C SER A 337 11.81 -10.02 -17.80
N ILE A 338 10.63 -10.64 -17.87
CA ILE A 338 10.49 -12.10 -17.67
C ILE A 338 11.25 -12.88 -18.76
N VAL A 339 11.11 -12.48 -20.02
CA VAL A 339 11.84 -13.13 -21.13
C VAL A 339 13.34 -13.00 -20.95
N LEU A 340 13.85 -11.84 -20.56
CA LEU A 340 15.27 -11.62 -20.27
C LEU A 340 15.76 -12.48 -19.11
N ALA A 341 14.97 -12.61 -18.05
CA ALA A 341 15.31 -13.47 -16.90
C ALA A 341 15.40 -14.95 -17.33
N ILE A 342 14.45 -15.43 -18.13
CA ILE A 342 14.46 -16.81 -18.65
C ILE A 342 15.67 -17.03 -19.57
N ALA A 343 15.94 -16.09 -20.47
CA ALA A 343 17.11 -16.19 -21.36
C ALA A 343 18.42 -16.18 -20.55
N GLY A 344 18.52 -15.31 -19.54
CA GLY A 344 19.70 -15.27 -18.65
C GLY A 344 19.91 -16.57 -17.88
N THR A 345 18.87 -17.16 -17.31
CA THR A 345 18.97 -18.45 -16.62
C THR A 345 19.33 -19.60 -17.56
N ALA A 346 18.76 -19.62 -18.77
CA ALA A 346 19.11 -20.60 -19.79
C ALA A 346 20.58 -20.48 -20.20
N THR A 347 21.08 -19.27 -20.39
CA THR A 347 22.50 -19.03 -20.73
C THR A 347 23.43 -19.49 -19.62
N ILE A 348 23.08 -19.23 -18.35
CA ILE A 348 23.87 -19.72 -17.20
C ILE A 348 23.91 -21.24 -17.16
N LEU A 349 22.75 -21.90 -17.32
CA LEU A 349 22.64 -23.36 -17.32
C LEU A 349 23.49 -24.00 -18.46
N LEU A 350 23.39 -23.48 -19.66
CA LEU A 350 24.21 -23.96 -20.80
C LEU A 350 25.68 -23.70 -20.56
N GLY A 351 26.05 -22.56 -20.01
CA GLY A 351 27.43 -22.23 -19.67
C GLY A 351 28.02 -23.18 -18.61
N THR A 352 27.26 -23.47 -17.55
CA THR A 352 27.71 -24.41 -16.49
C THR A 352 27.88 -25.84 -17.01
N GLN A 353 26.96 -26.31 -17.87
CA GLN A 353 27.07 -27.61 -18.51
C GLN A 353 28.33 -27.70 -19.39
N ARG A 354 28.60 -26.67 -20.21
CA ARG A 354 29.75 -26.63 -21.09
C ARG A 354 31.08 -26.66 -20.31
N ILE A 355 31.18 -25.87 -19.24
CA ILE A 355 32.33 -25.86 -18.35
C ILE A 355 32.55 -27.24 -17.72
N GLY A 356 31.50 -27.93 -17.31
CA GLY A 356 31.59 -29.29 -16.77
C GLY A 356 32.12 -30.28 -17.77
N VAL A 357 31.65 -30.24 -19.01
CA VAL A 357 32.11 -31.12 -20.10
C VAL A 357 33.59 -30.84 -20.45
N GLU A 358 33.97 -29.57 -20.56
CA GLU A 358 35.37 -29.20 -20.86
C GLU A 358 36.33 -29.61 -19.72
N ARG A 359 35.91 -29.43 -18.44
CA ARG A 359 36.71 -29.88 -17.28
C ARG A 359 36.89 -31.41 -17.27
N TYR A 360 35.81 -32.16 -17.55
CA TYR A 360 35.91 -33.63 -17.60
C TYR A 360 36.78 -34.13 -18.73
N ALA A 361 36.68 -33.49 -19.91
CA ALA A 361 37.56 -33.82 -21.04
C ALA A 361 39.04 -33.56 -20.74
N ALA A 362 39.36 -32.47 -20.02
CA ALA A 362 40.71 -32.17 -19.58
C ALA A 362 41.22 -33.22 -18.57
N TYR A 363 40.37 -33.60 -17.60
CA TYR A 363 40.67 -34.67 -16.64
C TYR A 363 41.01 -35.99 -17.35
N ASP A 364 40.13 -36.45 -18.23
CA ASP A 364 40.29 -37.73 -18.96
C ASP A 364 41.53 -37.74 -19.86
N ALA A 365 41.84 -36.60 -20.48
CA ALA A 365 43.06 -36.44 -21.27
C ALA A 365 44.35 -36.58 -20.41
N LEU A 366 44.35 -35.99 -19.21
CA LEU A 366 45.49 -36.08 -18.29
C LEU A 366 45.64 -37.49 -17.72
N VAL A 367 44.55 -38.17 -17.37
CA VAL A 367 44.60 -39.58 -16.92
C VAL A 367 45.19 -40.48 -18.03
N ARG A 368 44.74 -40.35 -19.28
CA ARG A 368 45.27 -41.10 -20.41
C ARG A 368 46.74 -40.80 -20.65
N LYS A 369 47.14 -39.53 -20.60
CA LYS A 369 48.52 -39.11 -20.80
C LYS A 369 49.43 -39.68 -19.71
N GLY A 370 49.02 -39.57 -18.43
CA GLY A 370 49.74 -40.14 -17.31
C GLY A 370 49.87 -41.65 -17.40
N ARG A 371 48.82 -42.37 -17.85
CA ARG A 371 48.87 -43.83 -18.08
C ARG A 371 49.90 -44.15 -19.16
N THR A 372 49.89 -43.49 -20.32
CA THR A 372 50.81 -43.70 -21.41
C THR A 372 52.25 -43.43 -20.98
N ALA A 373 52.47 -42.29 -20.27
CA ALA A 373 53.83 -41.99 -19.74
C ALA A 373 54.33 -43.04 -18.75
N ALA A 374 53.45 -43.61 -17.91
CA ALA A 374 53.81 -44.70 -17.02
C ALA A 374 54.10 -46.02 -17.76
N GLU A 375 53.44 -46.27 -18.89
CA GLU A 375 53.74 -47.42 -19.76
C GLU A 375 55.11 -47.27 -20.48
N GLU A 376 55.47 -46.05 -20.86
CA GLU A 376 56.75 -45.72 -21.49
C GLU A 376 57.86 -45.49 -20.47
N MET A 377 57.67 -45.75 -19.19
CA MET A 377 58.65 -45.59 -18.10
C MET A 377 59.02 -44.11 -17.82
N HIS A 378 58.28 -43.13 -18.32
CA HIS A 378 58.44 -41.70 -18.00
C HIS A 378 57.76 -41.35 -16.71
N PHE A 379 58.23 -41.84 -15.57
CA PHE A 379 57.54 -41.84 -14.30
C PHE A 379 57.26 -40.45 -13.74
N ASP A 380 58.23 -39.50 -13.89
CA ASP A 380 58.06 -38.13 -13.39
C ASP A 380 56.93 -37.38 -14.15
N GLU A 381 56.83 -37.57 -15.46
CA GLU A 381 55.79 -36.99 -16.30
C GLU A 381 54.44 -37.63 -15.97
N ALA A 382 54.38 -38.95 -15.81
CA ALA A 382 53.18 -39.67 -15.40
C ALA A 382 52.64 -39.16 -14.06
N GLU A 383 53.54 -38.98 -13.07
CA GLU A 383 53.14 -38.49 -11.76
C GLU A 383 52.58 -37.06 -11.82
N GLN A 384 53.21 -36.19 -12.60
CA GLN A 384 52.76 -34.81 -12.78
C GLN A 384 51.37 -34.74 -13.42
N ASP A 385 51.16 -35.50 -14.50
CA ASP A 385 49.88 -35.53 -15.21
C ASP A 385 48.74 -36.10 -14.33
N LEU A 386 49.02 -37.20 -13.60
CA LEU A 386 48.04 -37.80 -12.68
C LEU A 386 47.70 -36.87 -11.49
N ASN A 387 48.70 -36.17 -10.94
CA ASN A 387 48.44 -35.18 -9.87
C ASN A 387 47.63 -34.00 -10.40
N GLN A 388 47.84 -33.52 -11.63
CA GLN A 388 47.01 -32.51 -12.27
C GLN A 388 45.57 -33.00 -12.50
N ALA A 389 45.40 -34.26 -12.94
CA ALA A 389 44.06 -34.84 -13.07
C ALA A 389 43.35 -34.87 -11.73
N ILE A 390 43.99 -35.31 -10.66
CA ILE A 390 43.42 -35.31 -9.31
C ILE A 390 43.06 -33.89 -8.86
N ALA A 391 43.85 -32.87 -9.22
CA ALA A 391 43.52 -31.47 -8.89
C ALA A 391 42.29 -30.92 -9.64
N ILE A 392 41.97 -31.46 -10.83
CA ILE A 392 40.75 -31.10 -11.56
C ILE A 392 39.51 -31.76 -10.94
N TYR A 393 39.60 -33.07 -10.64
CA TYR A 393 38.54 -33.86 -9.99
C TYR A 393 39.18 -34.78 -8.95
N ASP A 394 39.07 -34.41 -7.70
CA ASP A 394 39.59 -35.15 -6.54
C ASP A 394 38.65 -36.28 -6.08
N ASP A 395 37.47 -36.37 -6.69
CA ASP A 395 36.45 -37.36 -6.43
C ASP A 395 36.43 -38.49 -7.49
N GLN A 396 37.24 -38.43 -8.53
CA GLN A 396 37.31 -39.45 -9.59
C GLN A 396 38.37 -40.51 -9.26
N LEU A 397 37.99 -41.76 -9.18
CA LEU A 397 38.83 -42.87 -8.73
C LEU A 397 39.90 -43.25 -9.74
N GLU A 398 39.67 -43.06 -11.06
CA GLU A 398 40.57 -43.48 -12.14
C GLU A 398 41.98 -42.92 -12.01
N ALA A 399 42.14 -41.63 -11.71
CA ALA A 399 43.44 -41.02 -11.52
C ALA A 399 44.20 -41.61 -10.32
N TYR A 400 43.51 -42.00 -9.27
CA TYR A 400 44.11 -42.64 -8.10
C TYR A 400 44.52 -44.07 -8.38
N ILE A 401 43.74 -44.82 -9.17
CA ILE A 401 44.13 -46.18 -9.63
C ILE A 401 45.41 -46.10 -10.47
N GLU A 402 45.44 -45.20 -11.45
CA GLU A 402 46.64 -45.05 -12.29
C GLU A 402 47.83 -44.58 -11.47
N LYS A 403 47.66 -43.77 -10.45
CA LYS A 403 48.75 -43.37 -9.54
C LYS A 403 49.24 -44.55 -8.71
N ALA A 404 48.36 -45.43 -8.23
CA ALA A 404 48.74 -46.64 -7.53
C ALA A 404 49.51 -47.61 -8.47
N VAL A 405 49.06 -47.76 -9.73
CA VAL A 405 49.75 -48.54 -10.76
C VAL A 405 51.15 -47.96 -11.03
N LEU A 406 51.27 -46.62 -11.11
CA LEU A 406 52.55 -45.95 -11.31
C LEU A 406 53.55 -46.26 -10.19
N LEU A 407 53.11 -46.12 -8.92
CA LEU A 407 53.92 -46.41 -7.73
C LEU A 407 54.37 -47.89 -7.70
N TYR A 408 53.47 -48.79 -8.03
CA TYR A 408 53.80 -50.23 -8.17
C TYR A 408 54.88 -50.46 -9.22
N ARG A 409 54.75 -49.86 -10.41
CA ARG A 409 55.71 -49.98 -11.50
C ARG A 409 57.09 -49.39 -11.16
N GLN A 410 57.12 -48.36 -10.30
CA GLN A 410 58.37 -47.79 -9.78
C GLN A 410 59.06 -48.68 -8.72
N GLY A 411 58.41 -49.75 -8.29
CA GLY A 411 58.92 -50.58 -7.19
C GLY A 411 58.67 -49.95 -5.80
N LYS A 412 57.90 -48.87 -5.71
CA LYS A 412 57.54 -48.18 -4.45
C LYS A 412 56.34 -48.83 -3.83
N TYR A 413 56.47 -50.12 -3.48
CA TYR A 413 55.32 -50.92 -3.05
C TYR A 413 54.64 -50.39 -1.79
N GLN A 414 55.40 -49.95 -0.76
CA GLN A 414 54.78 -49.40 0.44
C GLN A 414 53.99 -48.10 0.14
N GLU A 415 54.54 -47.21 -0.67
CA GLU A 415 53.84 -45.97 -1.06
C GLU A 415 52.58 -46.28 -1.89
N CYS A 416 52.59 -47.36 -2.67
CA CYS A 416 51.43 -47.85 -3.39
C CYS A 416 50.31 -48.29 -2.44
N ILE A 417 50.63 -49.07 -1.41
CA ILE A 417 49.68 -49.54 -0.39
C ILE A 417 49.08 -48.32 0.34
N ASP A 418 49.92 -47.40 0.81
CA ASP A 418 49.52 -46.19 1.52
C ASP A 418 48.57 -45.33 0.65
N ALA A 419 48.83 -45.21 -0.66
CA ALA A 419 47.97 -44.49 -1.59
C ALA A 419 46.61 -45.16 -1.75
N VAL A 420 46.57 -46.50 -1.81
CA VAL A 420 45.31 -47.24 -1.86
C VAL A 420 44.53 -47.11 -0.58
N GLU A 421 45.16 -47.21 0.60
CA GLU A 421 44.50 -47.02 1.89
C GLU A 421 43.89 -45.61 2.06
N THR A 422 44.65 -44.58 1.64
CA THR A 422 44.17 -43.21 1.64
C THR A 422 42.94 -43.07 0.73
N THR A 423 42.93 -43.73 -0.42
CA THR A 423 41.82 -43.71 -1.37
C THR A 423 40.61 -44.47 -0.81
N GLN A 424 40.78 -45.53 -0.01
CA GLN A 424 39.69 -46.27 0.61
C GLN A 424 38.85 -45.45 1.62
N SER A 425 39.45 -44.40 2.23
CA SER A 425 38.73 -43.50 3.12
C SER A 425 37.67 -42.64 2.40
N ARG A 426 37.70 -42.61 1.09
CA ARG A 426 36.76 -41.90 0.23
C ARG A 426 35.50 -42.72 0.03
N ALA A 427 34.38 -42.09 -0.38
CA ALA A 427 33.08 -42.73 -0.52
C ALA A 427 33.02 -43.67 -1.75
N LEU A 428 33.67 -44.81 -1.68
CA LEU A 428 33.81 -45.81 -2.77
C LEU A 428 32.48 -46.32 -3.38
N LYS A 429 31.37 -46.11 -2.70
CA LYS A 429 30.03 -46.55 -3.15
C LYS A 429 29.57 -45.87 -4.46
N TYR A 430 30.15 -44.78 -4.86
CA TYR A 430 29.82 -44.05 -6.10
C TYR A 430 30.62 -44.49 -7.31
N TYR A 431 31.55 -45.45 -7.17
CA TYR A 431 32.41 -45.91 -8.25
C TYR A 431 31.98 -47.28 -8.77
N SER A 432 32.47 -47.64 -9.97
CA SER A 432 32.18 -48.95 -10.50
C SER A 432 32.82 -50.03 -9.63
N LYS A 433 32.13 -51.18 -9.46
CA LYS A 433 32.67 -52.31 -8.71
C LYS A 433 34.02 -52.74 -9.24
N GLN A 434 34.20 -52.74 -10.55
CA GLN A 434 35.44 -53.13 -11.20
C GLN A 434 36.60 -52.17 -10.84
N SER A 435 36.35 -50.85 -10.83
CA SER A 435 37.37 -49.86 -10.44
C SER A 435 37.83 -50.07 -8.99
N VAL A 436 36.91 -50.37 -8.10
CA VAL A 436 37.23 -50.65 -6.70
C VAL A 436 37.99 -51.98 -6.56
N ALA A 437 37.57 -53.01 -7.28
CA ALA A 437 38.30 -54.30 -7.31
C ALA A 437 39.73 -54.15 -7.84
N ASN A 438 39.94 -53.36 -8.91
CA ASN A 438 41.24 -53.07 -9.45
C ASN A 438 42.16 -52.39 -8.42
N LEU A 439 41.61 -51.44 -7.63
CA LEU A 439 42.38 -50.75 -6.59
C LEU A 439 42.89 -51.73 -5.52
N TYR A 440 42.03 -52.63 -5.05
CA TYR A 440 42.44 -53.68 -4.12
C TYR A 440 43.40 -54.69 -4.71
N ASN A 441 43.24 -55.03 -6.01
CA ASN A 441 44.18 -55.93 -6.68
C ASN A 441 45.60 -55.35 -6.76
N ILE A 442 45.71 -54.04 -7.05
CA ILE A 442 47.03 -53.35 -7.10
C ILE A 442 47.70 -53.36 -5.73
N ALA A 443 46.93 -53.11 -4.66
CA ALA A 443 47.47 -53.24 -3.29
C ALA A 443 47.93 -54.67 -2.98
N ALA A 444 47.12 -55.68 -3.39
CA ALA A 444 47.49 -57.08 -3.20
C ALA A 444 48.79 -57.49 -3.93
N GLU A 445 48.97 -57.01 -5.14
CA GLU A 445 50.22 -57.21 -5.91
C GLU A 445 51.44 -56.54 -5.23
N ALA A 446 51.22 -55.35 -4.61
CA ALA A 446 52.23 -54.62 -3.88
C ALA A 446 52.61 -55.34 -2.56
N ASP A 447 51.62 -55.82 -1.79
CA ASP A 447 51.81 -56.62 -0.58
C ASP A 447 52.53 -57.89 -0.93
N TYR A 448 52.17 -58.55 -2.03
CA TYR A 448 52.87 -59.77 -2.51
C TYR A 448 54.35 -59.51 -2.85
N ALA A 449 54.61 -58.35 -3.49
CA ALA A 449 56.00 -57.95 -3.83
C ALA A 449 56.83 -57.62 -2.60
N LEU A 450 56.23 -57.23 -1.48
CA LEU A 450 56.87 -57.04 -0.18
C LEU A 450 57.01 -58.33 0.62
N GLU A 451 56.57 -59.46 0.07
CA GLU A 451 56.54 -60.79 0.73
C GLU A 451 55.54 -60.86 1.92
N ASP A 452 54.63 -59.83 2.05
CA ASP A 452 53.52 -59.89 3.02
C ASP A 452 52.34 -60.63 2.41
N TYR A 453 52.44 -61.93 2.38
CA TYR A 453 51.46 -62.81 1.73
C TYR A 453 50.11 -62.85 2.48
N GLU A 454 50.11 -62.57 3.80
CA GLU A 454 48.84 -62.47 4.56
C GLU A 454 48.05 -61.22 4.16
N ALA A 455 48.72 -60.08 4.06
CA ALA A 455 48.09 -58.83 3.60
C ALA A 455 47.61 -58.99 2.15
N ALA A 456 48.45 -59.56 1.25
CA ALA A 456 48.08 -59.79 -0.13
C ALA A 456 46.80 -60.65 -0.27
N ILE A 457 46.66 -61.73 0.49
CA ILE A 457 45.48 -62.60 0.46
C ILE A 457 44.23 -61.79 0.86
N LYS A 458 44.33 -60.96 1.90
CA LYS A 458 43.21 -60.13 2.35
C LYS A 458 42.77 -59.13 1.29
N MET A 459 43.73 -58.51 0.58
CA MET A 459 43.40 -57.54 -0.48
C MET A 459 42.83 -58.26 -1.72
N TYR A 460 43.34 -59.43 -2.11
CA TYR A 460 42.70 -60.22 -3.17
C TYR A 460 41.28 -60.63 -2.81
N GLN A 461 41.02 -61.03 -1.54
CA GLN A 461 39.68 -61.35 -1.10
C GLN A 461 38.73 -60.12 -1.22
N LYS A 462 39.19 -58.93 -0.83
CA LYS A 462 38.42 -57.71 -1.03
C LYS A 462 38.18 -57.42 -2.52
N ALA A 463 39.14 -57.61 -3.40
CA ALA A 463 38.94 -57.44 -4.83
C ALA A 463 37.84 -58.38 -5.36
N LEU A 464 37.84 -59.67 -4.88
CA LEU A 464 36.84 -60.68 -5.22
C LEU A 464 35.44 -60.37 -4.67
N GLU A 465 35.34 -59.67 -3.55
CA GLU A 465 34.03 -59.19 -3.04
C GLU A 465 33.34 -58.22 -4.02
N TYR A 466 34.10 -57.41 -4.73
CA TYR A 466 33.60 -56.43 -5.72
C TYR A 466 33.44 -57.01 -7.14
N SER A 467 34.34 -57.89 -7.56
CA SER A 467 34.36 -58.50 -8.91
C SER A 467 34.76 -59.96 -8.84
N PRO A 468 33.82 -60.87 -8.42
CA PRO A 468 34.13 -62.30 -8.26
C PRO A 468 34.34 -63.02 -9.59
N GLU A 469 34.00 -62.43 -10.72
CA GLU A 469 34.14 -62.98 -12.06
C GLU A 469 35.55 -62.89 -12.64
N VAL A 470 36.50 -62.20 -11.98
CA VAL A 470 37.83 -61.95 -12.50
C VAL A 470 38.81 -63.08 -12.07
N PRO A 471 39.26 -63.98 -13.01
CA PRO A 471 40.05 -65.14 -12.67
C PRO A 471 41.45 -64.77 -12.11
N SER A 472 42.05 -63.66 -12.53
CA SER A 472 43.37 -63.26 -12.07
C SER A 472 43.43 -62.98 -10.56
N TYR A 473 42.36 -62.55 -9.93
CA TYR A 473 42.33 -62.32 -8.49
C TYR A 473 42.36 -63.63 -7.67
N TYR A 474 41.68 -64.67 -8.16
CA TYR A 474 41.79 -66.01 -7.58
C TYR A 474 43.20 -66.59 -7.75
N GLN A 475 43.80 -66.40 -8.93
CA GLN A 475 45.17 -66.85 -9.20
C GLN A 475 46.20 -66.18 -8.31
N GLY A 476 46.07 -64.83 -8.13
CA GLY A 476 46.92 -64.08 -7.22
C GLY A 476 46.80 -64.53 -5.78
N ALA A 477 45.54 -64.67 -5.30
CA ALA A 477 45.27 -65.18 -3.94
C ALA A 477 45.84 -66.60 -3.72
N ALA A 478 45.63 -67.50 -4.69
CA ALA A 478 46.18 -68.89 -4.61
C ALA A 478 47.67 -68.87 -4.58
N THR A 479 48.36 -68.06 -5.40
CA THR A 479 49.78 -67.95 -5.41
C THR A 479 50.36 -67.43 -4.09
N ALA A 480 49.71 -66.40 -3.48
CA ALA A 480 50.05 -65.91 -2.14
C ALA A 480 49.85 -66.96 -1.05
N MET A 481 48.76 -67.75 -1.09
CA MET A 481 48.52 -68.87 -0.15
C MET A 481 49.63 -69.97 -0.27
N ILE A 482 50.07 -70.28 -1.47
CA ILE A 482 51.13 -71.23 -1.67
C ILE A 482 52.46 -70.75 -1.05
N GLN A 483 52.80 -69.49 -1.21
CA GLN A 483 54.01 -68.90 -0.62
C GLN A 483 53.94 -68.86 0.92
N LEU A 484 52.75 -68.62 1.47
CA LEU A 484 52.53 -68.63 2.92
C LEU A 484 52.59 -70.07 3.55
N GLY A 485 52.63 -71.12 2.70
CA GLY A 485 52.63 -72.51 3.17
C GLY A 485 51.27 -73.04 3.69
N ASN A 486 50.21 -72.36 3.40
CA ASN A 486 48.82 -72.72 3.73
C ASN A 486 48.22 -73.51 2.56
N PHE A 487 48.25 -74.80 2.60
CA PHE A 487 47.61 -75.72 1.64
C PHE A 487 46.22 -76.22 2.21
#